data_0f0a5c0155ecaece3294cb8420332162
#
_entry.id   0f0a5c0155ecaece3294cb8420332162
#
_cell.length_a   1.000
_cell.length_b   1.000
_cell.length_c   1.000
_cell.angle_alpha   90.00
_cell.angle_beta   90.00
_cell.angle_gamma   90.00
#
_symmetry.space_group_name_H-M   'P 1'
#
loop_
_entity.id
_entity.type
_entity.pdbx_description
1 polymer ?
#
loop_
_entity_poly.entity_id
_entity_poly.type
_entity_poly.pdbx_seq_one_letter_code
_entity_poly.pdbx_strand_id
1 'polypeptide(L)'
;MTMDFWARMERRGPGTVEVDGVLVGPGSRVRLRPRSSRADIFDLALAGRIAVVEAVEQDDEGRPHLAVTLEDDPGRDLGEARLPGHRFFYTAEEVEPVVEEEAATGDRPVRVLVAGIGNIFLGDDGFGVEVVRRLTQSRPPELPAGVDVVDFGIRGMDLAYALQRDYAAVLFVDAAPRGERPGTLTLLEPHLSDEGGTPVETHGMDPVQVLRLARELGRIPPRVLVLCCEPSAVLRGTPDEDVLVELSAPVRTAVDDATRMVVSVAADLVADAGEAGRDGRPGEIPEEKGSARR
;
A
#
# COMPACT_ATOMS: atom_id res chain seq x y z
N MET A 1 -4.39 42.46 13.53
CA MET A 1 -5.46 42.07 12.60
C MET A 1 -5.35 40.62 12.16
N THR A 2 -4.81 39.75 12.99
CA THR A 2 -4.50 38.33 12.65
C THR A 2 -5.10 37.29 13.61
N MET A 3 -5.71 37.69 14.70
CA MET A 3 -6.41 36.78 15.64
C MET A 3 -7.83 36.41 15.23
N ASP A 4 -8.46 37.19 14.37
CA ASP A 4 -9.89 37.01 13.99
C ASP A 4 -10.09 35.93 12.89
N PHE A 5 -9.03 35.63 12.12
CA PHE A 5 -9.09 34.64 11.06
C PHE A 5 -9.17 33.22 11.63
N TRP A 6 -8.34 32.91 12.62
CA TRP A 6 -8.28 31.58 13.26
C TRP A 6 -9.50 31.31 14.15
N ALA A 7 -10.04 32.37 14.83
CA ALA A 7 -11.26 32.26 15.61
C ALA A 7 -12.53 32.04 14.75
N ARG A 8 -12.51 32.43 13.47
CA ARG A 8 -13.56 32.08 12.51
C ARG A 8 -13.55 30.67 12.02
N MET A 9 -12.37 30.03 11.96
CA MET A 9 -12.20 28.62 11.62
C MET A 9 -12.60 27.66 12.76
N GLU A 10 -12.76 28.16 13.98
CA GLU A 10 -13.21 27.39 15.15
C GLU A 10 -14.73 27.28 15.29
N ARG A 11 -15.52 27.62 14.27
CA ARG A 11 -16.94 27.29 14.31
C ARG A 11 -17.14 25.80 14.32
N ARG A 12 -17.36 25.26 15.51
CA ARG A 12 -17.79 23.89 15.69
C ARG A 12 -19.10 23.73 14.94
N GLY A 13 -19.08 22.92 13.87
CA GLY A 13 -20.25 22.46 13.16
C GLY A 13 -21.17 21.61 14.06
N PRO A 14 -22.24 21.05 13.50
CA PRO A 14 -23.04 20.05 14.19
C PRO A 14 -22.09 18.90 14.61
N GLY A 15 -22.30 18.35 15.82
CA GLY A 15 -21.43 17.28 16.33
C GLY A 15 -21.41 16.03 15.44
N THR A 16 -22.43 15.85 14.59
CA THR A 16 -22.57 14.74 13.64
C THR A 16 -23.25 15.22 12.35
N VAL A 17 -23.03 14.49 11.26
CA VAL A 17 -23.73 14.63 9.98
C VAL A 17 -24.25 13.27 9.54
N GLU A 18 -25.40 13.24 8.88
CA GLU A 18 -25.96 12.02 8.30
C GLU A 18 -25.33 11.73 6.95
N VAL A 19 -24.79 10.52 6.80
CA VAL A 19 -24.17 9.99 5.57
C VAL A 19 -24.80 8.63 5.29
N ASP A 20 -25.49 8.48 4.18
CA ASP A 20 -26.17 7.22 3.79
C ASP A 20 -27.05 6.61 4.90
N GLY A 21 -27.75 7.46 5.68
CA GLY A 21 -28.62 7.03 6.79
C GLY A 21 -27.88 6.73 8.09
N VAL A 22 -26.56 6.93 8.16
CA VAL A 22 -25.74 6.72 9.35
C VAL A 22 -25.25 8.05 9.90
N LEU A 23 -25.35 8.25 11.22
CA LEU A 23 -24.79 9.43 11.88
C LEU A 23 -23.26 9.29 12.01
N VAL A 24 -22.53 10.17 11.33
CA VAL A 24 -21.08 10.23 11.29
C VAL A 24 -20.60 11.44 12.08
N GLY A 25 -19.66 11.24 12.99
CA GLY A 25 -19.08 12.27 13.85
C GLY A 25 -17.66 11.89 14.30
N PRO A 26 -17.07 12.64 15.25
CA PRO A 26 -15.74 12.39 15.74
C PRO A 26 -15.56 10.92 16.18
N GLY A 27 -14.49 10.27 15.69
CA GLY A 27 -14.21 8.86 15.91
C GLY A 27 -14.85 7.91 14.90
N SER A 28 -15.80 8.36 14.07
CA SER A 28 -16.38 7.54 13.00
C SER A 28 -15.35 7.23 11.93
N ARG A 29 -15.37 6.00 11.41
CA ARG A 29 -14.56 5.56 10.27
C ARG A 29 -15.35 5.77 8.99
N VAL A 30 -14.71 6.34 7.98
CA VAL A 30 -15.30 6.60 6.67
C VAL A 30 -14.35 6.17 5.56
N ARG A 31 -14.90 5.71 4.45
CA ARG A 31 -14.18 5.47 3.20
C ARG A 31 -14.28 6.69 2.32
N LEU A 32 -13.15 7.20 1.83
CA LEU A 32 -13.10 8.38 1.00
C LEU A 32 -13.54 8.06 -0.44
N ARG A 33 -14.47 8.89 -0.97
CA ARG A 33 -14.99 8.80 -2.34
C ARG A 33 -15.02 10.19 -2.99
N PRO A 34 -13.86 10.82 -3.23
CA PRO A 34 -13.81 12.15 -3.82
C PRO A 34 -14.45 12.16 -5.20
N ARG A 35 -15.13 13.25 -5.53
CA ARG A 35 -15.82 13.43 -6.81
C ARG A 35 -14.81 13.68 -7.92
N SER A 36 -14.81 12.84 -8.94
CA SER A 36 -13.89 12.92 -10.08
C SER A 36 -13.93 14.25 -10.85
N SER A 37 -15.03 15.02 -10.77
CA SER A 37 -15.18 16.29 -11.47
C SER A 37 -14.45 17.48 -10.81
N ARG A 38 -13.97 17.33 -9.57
CA ARG A 38 -13.21 18.33 -8.79
C ARG A 38 -11.98 17.75 -8.12
N ALA A 39 -11.71 16.44 -8.32
CA ALA A 39 -10.60 15.76 -7.71
C ALA A 39 -9.28 16.36 -8.19
N ASP A 40 -8.47 16.80 -7.26
CA ASP A 40 -7.06 17.07 -7.51
C ASP A 40 -6.26 15.76 -7.44
N ILE A 41 -4.96 15.86 -7.64
CA ILE A 41 -4.05 14.69 -7.60
C ILE A 41 -4.10 13.99 -6.22
N PHE A 42 -4.32 14.74 -5.14
CA PHE A 42 -4.41 14.19 -3.79
C PHE A 42 -5.73 13.44 -3.59
N ASP A 43 -6.83 13.97 -4.07
CA ASP A 43 -8.14 13.33 -4.00
C ASP A 43 -8.14 11.96 -4.70
N LEU A 44 -7.49 11.86 -5.87
CA LEU A 44 -7.33 10.61 -6.59
C LEU A 44 -6.47 9.59 -5.81
N ALA A 45 -5.41 10.06 -5.14
CA ALA A 45 -4.53 9.21 -4.33
C ALA A 45 -5.22 8.74 -3.03
N LEU A 46 -6.20 9.48 -2.54
CA LEU A 46 -6.92 9.19 -1.29
C LEU A 46 -8.22 8.41 -1.53
N ALA A 47 -8.68 8.30 -2.77
CA ALA A 47 -9.89 7.55 -3.11
C ALA A 47 -9.84 6.09 -2.61
N GLY A 48 -10.92 5.67 -1.92
CA GLY A 48 -11.05 4.33 -1.36
C GLY A 48 -10.31 4.09 -0.04
N ARG A 49 -9.50 5.03 0.44
CA ARG A 49 -8.81 4.90 1.75
C ARG A 49 -9.80 5.08 2.91
N ILE A 50 -9.45 4.45 4.03
CA ILE A 50 -10.19 4.61 5.29
C ILE A 50 -9.61 5.80 6.05
N ALA A 51 -10.48 6.66 6.54
CA ALA A 51 -10.14 7.80 7.35
C ALA A 51 -10.99 7.84 8.63
N VAL A 52 -10.47 8.47 9.66
CA VAL A 52 -11.17 8.70 10.93
C VAL A 52 -11.61 10.16 10.96
N VAL A 53 -12.87 10.38 11.26
CA VAL A 53 -13.42 11.73 11.43
C VAL A 53 -12.93 12.32 12.74
N GLU A 54 -12.30 13.49 12.67
CA GLU A 54 -11.85 14.24 13.86
C GLU A 54 -12.90 15.24 14.31
N ALA A 55 -13.52 15.91 13.35
CA ALA A 55 -14.53 16.94 13.61
C ALA A 55 -15.49 17.09 12.44
N VAL A 56 -16.69 17.60 12.72
CA VAL A 56 -17.60 18.14 11.71
C VAL A 56 -17.50 19.65 11.79
N GLU A 57 -17.03 20.27 10.71
CA GLU A 57 -16.89 21.72 10.59
C GLU A 57 -17.92 22.30 9.61
N GLN A 58 -18.14 23.59 9.62
CA GLN A 58 -19.04 24.27 8.66
C GLN A 58 -18.25 25.31 7.86
N ASP A 59 -18.50 25.35 6.55
CA ASP A 59 -17.99 26.44 5.70
C ASP A 59 -18.75 27.75 5.93
N ASP A 60 -18.35 28.81 5.23
CA ASP A 60 -18.99 30.13 5.33
C ASP A 60 -20.45 30.14 4.84
N GLU A 61 -20.87 29.13 4.08
CA GLU A 61 -22.21 28.91 3.59
C GLU A 61 -23.06 28.03 4.53
N GLY A 62 -22.45 27.55 5.63
CA GLY A 62 -23.08 26.66 6.63
C GLY A 62 -23.16 25.21 6.24
N ARG A 63 -22.45 24.78 5.18
CA ARG A 63 -22.41 23.38 4.76
C ARG A 63 -21.46 22.59 5.64
N PRO A 64 -21.84 21.39 6.11
CA PRO A 64 -20.99 20.56 6.94
C PRO A 64 -19.86 19.93 6.11
N HIS A 65 -18.65 19.94 6.65
CA HIS A 65 -17.49 19.27 6.16
C HIS A 65 -16.92 18.34 7.23
N LEU A 66 -16.55 17.14 6.83
CA LEU A 66 -15.88 16.17 7.69
C LEU A 66 -14.37 16.44 7.62
N ALA A 67 -13.79 16.86 8.73
CA ALA A 67 -12.34 16.91 8.90
C ALA A 67 -11.86 15.52 9.28
N VAL A 68 -11.00 14.93 8.47
CA VAL A 68 -10.57 13.55 8.61
C VAL A 68 -9.05 13.42 8.60
N THR A 69 -8.55 12.40 9.28
CA THR A 69 -7.17 11.90 9.18
C THR A 69 -7.20 10.49 8.64
N LEU A 70 -6.21 10.11 7.84
CA LEU A 70 -6.15 8.75 7.33
C LEU A 70 -5.82 7.78 8.44
N GLU A 71 -6.50 6.64 8.47
CA GLU A 71 -6.29 5.63 9.52
C GLU A 71 -4.88 5.03 9.47
N ASP A 72 -4.31 4.93 8.29
CA ASP A 72 -2.99 4.37 7.99
C ASP A 72 -1.90 5.43 7.76
N ASP A 73 -2.13 6.70 8.15
CA ASP A 73 -1.12 7.75 8.09
C ASP A 73 -0.22 7.68 9.33
N PRO A 74 1.10 7.41 9.17
CA PRO A 74 2.06 7.47 10.28
C PRO A 74 2.15 8.86 10.93
N GLY A 75 1.80 9.92 10.17
CA GLY A 75 1.72 11.31 10.64
C GLY A 75 0.35 11.72 11.18
N ARG A 76 -0.51 10.78 11.55
CA ARG A 76 -1.87 11.07 12.03
C ARG A 76 -1.89 12.07 13.19
N ASP A 77 -0.95 11.95 14.14
CA ASP A 77 -0.81 12.89 15.26
C ASP A 77 -0.57 14.33 14.78
N LEU A 78 0.09 14.51 13.63
CA LEU A 78 0.31 15.80 12.99
C LEU A 78 -1.00 16.35 12.39
N GLY A 79 -1.89 15.48 11.91
CA GLY A 79 -3.24 15.84 11.48
C GLY A 79 -4.10 16.29 12.66
N GLU A 80 -4.06 15.57 13.78
CA GLU A 80 -4.71 15.98 15.03
C GLU A 80 -4.16 17.33 15.55
N ALA A 81 -2.86 17.60 15.33
CA ALA A 81 -2.23 18.89 15.57
C ALA A 81 -2.56 19.96 14.51
N ARG A 82 -3.44 19.65 13.53
CA ARG A 82 -3.88 20.53 12.44
C ARG A 82 -2.78 20.99 11.49
N LEU A 83 -1.75 20.18 11.32
CA LEU A 83 -0.69 20.48 10.36
C LEU A 83 -1.12 20.13 8.92
N PRO A 84 -0.74 20.94 7.92
CA PRO A 84 -1.06 20.69 6.52
C PRO A 84 -0.49 19.35 6.03
N GLY A 85 -1.26 18.65 5.18
CA GLY A 85 -0.84 17.38 4.57
C GLY A 85 -1.25 16.12 5.32
N HIS A 86 -1.80 16.26 6.55
CA HIS A 86 -2.25 15.12 7.37
C HIS A 86 -3.74 15.21 7.75
N ARG A 87 -4.40 16.32 7.43
CA ARG A 87 -5.80 16.57 7.71
C ARG A 87 -6.51 16.99 6.43
N PHE A 88 -7.59 16.31 6.09
CA PHE A 88 -8.33 16.48 4.85
C PHE A 88 -9.80 16.83 5.15
N PHE A 89 -10.47 17.45 4.19
CA PHE A 89 -11.85 17.89 4.33
C PHE A 89 -12.71 17.33 3.21
N TYR A 90 -13.78 16.64 3.57
CA TYR A 90 -14.72 16.03 2.64
C TYR A 90 -16.15 16.39 3.00
N THR A 91 -17.00 16.52 1.98
CA THR A 91 -18.45 16.64 2.19
C THR A 91 -19.05 15.27 2.53
N ALA A 92 -20.28 15.26 3.06
CA ALA A 92 -21.01 14.02 3.34
C ALA A 92 -21.18 13.10 2.11
N GLU A 93 -21.22 13.70 0.91
CA GLU A 93 -21.40 12.97 -0.35
C GLU A 93 -20.09 12.40 -0.92
N GLU A 94 -18.96 12.73 -0.31
CA GLU A 94 -17.61 12.27 -0.71
C GLU A 94 -17.04 11.23 0.24
N VAL A 95 -17.87 10.74 1.16
CA VAL A 95 -17.49 9.67 2.08
C VAL A 95 -18.61 8.63 2.17
N GLU A 96 -18.23 7.42 2.55
CA GLU A 96 -19.13 6.31 2.86
C GLU A 96 -18.84 5.85 4.29
N PRO A 97 -19.87 5.73 5.17
CA PRO A 97 -19.65 5.25 6.52
C PRO A 97 -19.10 3.83 6.49
N VAL A 98 -18.02 3.59 7.22
CA VAL A 98 -17.59 2.23 7.53
C VAL A 98 -18.30 1.82 8.80
N VAL A 99 -19.50 1.22 8.64
CA VAL A 99 -20.19 0.60 9.75
C VAL A 99 -19.34 -0.63 10.14
N GLU A 100 -18.85 -0.68 11.36
CA GLU A 100 -18.33 -1.91 11.90
C GLU A 100 -19.51 -2.90 11.95
N GLU A 101 -19.66 -3.74 10.94
CA GLU A 101 -20.16 -5.08 11.24
C GLU A 101 -19.21 -5.58 12.32
N GLU A 102 -19.76 -5.89 13.50
CA GLU A 102 -19.01 -6.39 14.66
C GLU A 102 -17.86 -7.24 14.17
N ALA A 103 -16.64 -6.82 14.47
CA ALA A 103 -15.46 -7.56 14.10
C ALA A 103 -15.60 -8.95 14.69
N ALA A 104 -16.26 -9.81 13.92
CA ALA A 104 -16.17 -11.24 14.09
C ALA A 104 -14.68 -11.52 14.10
N THR A 105 -14.16 -11.86 15.25
CA THR A 105 -12.85 -12.44 15.44
C THR A 105 -12.77 -13.65 14.52
N GLY A 106 -12.26 -13.47 13.32
CA GLY A 106 -12.13 -14.55 12.36
C GLY A 106 -12.26 -14.06 10.93
N ASP A 107 -11.12 -13.97 10.28
CA ASP A 107 -10.97 -13.86 8.83
C ASP A 107 -10.93 -12.43 8.27
N ARG A 108 -9.94 -11.62 8.69
CA ARG A 108 -9.51 -10.52 7.84
C ARG A 108 -9.02 -11.13 6.52
N PRO A 109 -9.57 -10.71 5.37
CA PRO A 109 -9.12 -11.26 4.10
C PRO A 109 -7.61 -11.07 3.99
N VAL A 110 -6.90 -12.15 3.73
CA VAL A 110 -5.45 -12.14 3.49
C VAL A 110 -5.19 -11.15 2.36
N ARG A 111 -4.29 -10.20 2.58
CA ARG A 111 -3.90 -9.23 1.57
C ARG A 111 -2.44 -9.44 1.19
N VAL A 112 -2.19 -9.53 -0.10
CA VAL A 112 -0.86 -9.66 -0.70
C VAL A 112 -0.64 -8.47 -1.64
N LEU A 113 0.53 -7.82 -1.55
CA LEU A 113 0.92 -6.75 -2.46
C LEU A 113 1.84 -7.31 -3.54
N VAL A 114 1.51 -7.09 -4.80
CA VAL A 114 2.43 -7.23 -5.94
C VAL A 114 2.87 -5.83 -6.35
N ALA A 115 4.15 -5.53 -6.20
CA ALA A 115 4.73 -4.21 -6.41
C ALA A 115 5.70 -4.23 -7.60
N GLY A 116 5.33 -3.59 -8.71
CA GLY A 116 6.24 -3.37 -9.85
C GLY A 116 7.16 -2.18 -9.59
N ILE A 117 8.44 -2.41 -9.73
CA ILE A 117 9.51 -1.44 -9.50
C ILE A 117 10.30 -1.25 -10.78
N GLY A 118 10.91 -0.09 -10.94
CA GLY A 118 11.86 0.22 -12.01
C GLY A 118 11.54 1.50 -12.78
N ASN A 119 12.48 1.93 -13.59
CA ASN A 119 12.42 3.15 -14.38
C ASN A 119 12.19 2.84 -15.86
N ILE A 120 11.02 3.17 -16.39
CA ILE A 120 10.65 2.94 -17.80
C ILE A 120 11.52 3.71 -18.81
N PHE A 121 12.34 4.64 -18.38
CA PHE A 121 13.25 5.40 -19.24
C PHE A 121 14.67 4.81 -19.29
N LEU A 122 14.92 3.72 -18.57
CA LEU A 122 16.19 3.04 -18.47
C LEU A 122 16.16 1.61 -19.05
N GLY A 123 15.44 1.38 -20.13
CA GLY A 123 15.40 0.11 -20.85
C GLY A 123 14.86 -1.03 -19.97
N ASP A 124 15.67 -2.04 -19.73
CA ASP A 124 15.29 -3.25 -19.00
C ASP A 124 14.92 -3.00 -17.54
N ASP A 125 15.32 -1.88 -16.95
CA ASP A 125 14.91 -1.44 -15.62
C ASP A 125 13.39 -1.27 -15.51
N GLY A 126 12.70 -0.98 -16.62
CA GLY A 126 11.23 -0.91 -16.69
C GLY A 126 10.51 -2.26 -16.62
N PHE A 127 11.21 -3.38 -16.42
CA PHE A 127 10.62 -4.72 -16.43
C PHE A 127 9.47 -4.88 -15.44
N GLY A 128 9.66 -4.49 -14.17
CA GLY A 128 8.65 -4.64 -13.12
C GLY A 128 7.36 -3.87 -13.41
N VAL A 129 7.51 -2.64 -13.95
CA VAL A 129 6.39 -1.80 -14.39
C VAL A 129 5.63 -2.47 -15.54
N GLU A 130 6.34 -3.04 -16.53
CA GLU A 130 5.71 -3.72 -17.67
C GLU A 130 4.94 -4.98 -17.26
N VAL A 131 5.47 -5.76 -16.31
CA VAL A 131 4.77 -6.94 -15.75
C VAL A 131 3.48 -6.52 -15.05
N VAL A 132 3.52 -5.50 -14.19
CA VAL A 132 2.34 -4.96 -13.51
C VAL A 132 1.33 -4.41 -14.52
N ARG A 133 1.80 -3.67 -15.53
CA ARG A 133 0.94 -3.18 -16.61
C ARG A 133 0.23 -4.33 -17.33
N ARG A 134 0.92 -5.45 -17.56
CA ARG A 134 0.34 -6.65 -18.20
C ARG A 134 -0.71 -7.32 -17.32
N LEU A 135 -0.48 -7.37 -16.00
CA LEU A 135 -1.42 -7.90 -15.01
C LEU A 135 -2.71 -7.07 -14.86
N THR A 136 -2.65 -5.76 -15.14
CA THR A 136 -3.76 -4.81 -14.95
C THR A 136 -4.53 -4.48 -16.24
N GLN A 137 -4.08 -4.95 -17.41
CA GLN A 137 -4.74 -4.69 -18.71
C GLN A 137 -6.00 -5.54 -18.95
N SER A 138 -6.75 -5.22 -20.04
CA SER A 138 -8.12 -5.61 -20.39
C SER A 138 -8.47 -7.12 -20.43
N ARG A 139 -7.52 -8.02 -20.22
CA ARG A 139 -7.69 -9.46 -19.93
C ARG A 139 -6.58 -9.91 -18.99
N PRO A 140 -6.60 -9.46 -17.74
CA PRO A 140 -5.63 -9.92 -16.77
C PRO A 140 -5.83 -11.43 -16.55
N PRO A 141 -4.74 -12.19 -16.32
CA PRO A 141 -4.87 -13.51 -15.74
C PRO A 141 -5.63 -13.38 -14.40
N GLU A 142 -6.45 -14.36 -14.07
CA GLU A 142 -7.23 -14.34 -12.84
C GLU A 142 -6.29 -14.33 -11.63
N LEU A 143 -6.22 -13.17 -10.98
CA LEU A 143 -5.52 -13.03 -9.70
C LEU A 143 -6.44 -13.49 -8.56
N PRO A 144 -5.92 -14.13 -7.51
CA PRO A 144 -6.69 -14.48 -6.33
C PRO A 144 -7.30 -13.24 -5.67
N ALA A 145 -8.44 -13.42 -5.03
CA ALA A 145 -9.00 -12.36 -4.18
C ALA A 145 -8.01 -11.98 -3.08
N GLY A 146 -7.89 -10.69 -2.78
CA GLY A 146 -6.96 -10.17 -1.78
C GLY A 146 -5.57 -9.81 -2.32
N VAL A 147 -5.34 -9.90 -3.62
CA VAL A 147 -4.09 -9.46 -4.25
C VAL A 147 -4.24 -8.06 -4.79
N ASP A 148 -3.47 -7.12 -4.26
CA ASP A 148 -3.33 -5.76 -4.79
C ASP A 148 -2.13 -5.72 -5.74
N VAL A 149 -2.31 -5.21 -6.95
CA VAL A 149 -1.24 -5.06 -7.95
C VAL A 149 -1.02 -3.58 -8.22
N VAL A 150 0.19 -3.08 -7.93
CA VAL A 150 0.49 -1.65 -7.99
C VAL A 150 1.81 -1.39 -8.70
N ASP A 151 1.78 -0.46 -9.63
CA ASP A 151 2.97 0.13 -10.26
C ASP A 151 3.52 1.25 -9.36
N PHE A 152 4.68 1.00 -8.75
CA PHE A 152 5.40 2.02 -7.99
C PHE A 152 6.46 2.73 -8.84
N GLY A 153 6.91 2.14 -9.94
CA GLY A 153 7.94 2.72 -10.78
C GLY A 153 9.18 3.09 -9.95
N ILE A 154 9.51 4.38 -9.88
CA ILE A 154 10.62 4.92 -9.08
C ILE A 154 10.18 5.53 -7.74
N ARG A 155 8.93 5.34 -7.32
CA ARG A 155 8.35 5.98 -6.13
C ARG A 155 8.59 5.14 -4.87
N GLY A 156 9.86 5.02 -4.45
CA GLY A 156 10.27 4.21 -3.30
C GLY A 156 9.63 4.62 -1.98
N MET A 157 9.41 5.93 -1.80
CA MET A 157 8.74 6.43 -0.59
C MET A 157 7.28 5.98 -0.54
N ASP A 158 6.54 6.08 -1.65
CA ASP A 158 5.14 5.61 -1.73
C ASP A 158 5.05 4.11 -1.44
N LEU A 159 6.01 3.33 -1.94
CA LEU A 159 6.10 1.90 -1.67
C LEU A 159 6.39 1.62 -0.20
N ALA A 160 7.34 2.35 0.43
CA ALA A 160 7.62 2.21 1.85
C ALA A 160 6.39 2.50 2.72
N TYR A 161 5.60 3.52 2.39
CA TYR A 161 4.32 3.79 3.05
C TYR A 161 3.26 2.73 2.74
N ALA A 162 3.19 2.20 1.53
CA ALA A 162 2.27 1.12 1.20
C ALA A 162 2.54 -0.13 2.04
N LEU A 163 3.81 -0.43 2.35
CA LEU A 163 4.21 -1.55 3.20
C LEU A 163 3.79 -1.41 4.67
N GLN A 164 3.41 -0.20 5.14
CA GLN A 164 2.84 0.00 6.48
C GLN A 164 1.42 -0.54 6.60
N ARG A 165 0.74 -0.79 5.49
CA ARG A 165 -0.60 -1.39 5.49
C ARG A 165 -0.55 -2.85 5.92
N ASP A 166 -1.72 -3.42 6.22
CA ASP A 166 -1.87 -4.77 6.77
C ASP A 166 -1.74 -5.86 5.67
N TYR A 167 -0.59 -5.88 4.98
CA TYR A 167 -0.26 -6.95 4.05
C TYR A 167 0.37 -8.15 4.78
N ALA A 168 -0.11 -9.35 4.47
CA ALA A 168 0.48 -10.60 4.93
C ALA A 168 1.78 -10.92 4.17
N ALA A 169 1.85 -10.50 2.90
CA ALA A 169 3.03 -10.69 2.06
C ALA A 169 3.18 -9.57 1.03
N VAL A 170 4.42 -9.40 0.55
CA VAL A 170 4.73 -8.58 -0.63
C VAL A 170 5.61 -9.36 -1.60
N LEU A 171 5.27 -9.26 -2.89
CA LEU A 171 6.07 -9.74 -4.01
C LEU A 171 6.53 -8.51 -4.82
N PHE A 172 7.81 -8.19 -4.71
CA PHE A 172 8.43 -7.20 -5.60
C PHE A 172 8.69 -7.82 -6.96
N VAL A 173 8.51 -7.05 -8.03
CA VAL A 173 8.88 -7.43 -9.40
C VAL A 173 9.83 -6.36 -9.92
N ASP A 174 11.06 -6.78 -10.27
CA ASP A 174 12.15 -5.86 -10.57
C ASP A 174 13.13 -6.44 -11.59
N ALA A 175 13.93 -5.58 -12.23
CA ALA A 175 15.10 -6.00 -12.98
C ALA A 175 16.35 -5.89 -12.09
N ALA A 176 17.08 -6.99 -11.92
CA ALA A 176 18.26 -6.98 -11.07
C ALA A 176 19.39 -7.82 -11.69
N PRO A 177 20.61 -7.26 -11.85
CA PRO A 177 21.74 -7.97 -12.40
C PRO A 177 22.25 -9.01 -11.39
N ARG A 178 22.34 -10.25 -11.82
CA ARG A 178 22.81 -11.39 -11.02
C ARG A 178 23.91 -12.19 -11.73
N GLY A 179 24.26 -11.81 -12.95
CA GLY A 179 25.25 -12.48 -13.78
C GLY A 179 24.69 -13.69 -14.53
N GLU A 180 23.36 -13.76 -14.65
CA GLU A 180 22.66 -14.80 -15.41
C GLU A 180 22.53 -14.39 -16.89
N ARG A 181 21.85 -15.23 -17.67
CA ARG A 181 21.51 -14.86 -19.05
C ARG A 181 20.39 -13.82 -19.04
N PRO A 182 20.47 -12.78 -19.89
CA PRO A 182 19.39 -11.82 -20.00
C PRO A 182 18.02 -12.47 -20.20
N GLY A 183 17.02 -12.00 -19.43
CA GLY A 183 15.67 -12.55 -19.42
C GLY A 183 15.47 -13.74 -18.47
N THR A 184 16.51 -14.20 -17.75
CA THR A 184 16.36 -15.22 -16.71
C THR A 184 15.55 -14.68 -15.55
N LEU A 185 14.51 -15.42 -15.14
CA LEU A 185 13.68 -15.10 -13.98
C LEU A 185 14.16 -15.86 -12.74
N THR A 186 14.27 -15.16 -11.63
CA THR A 186 14.69 -15.73 -10.35
C THR A 186 13.80 -15.22 -9.22
N LEU A 187 13.18 -16.14 -8.48
CA LEU A 187 12.42 -15.80 -7.26
C LEU A 187 13.34 -15.91 -6.05
N LEU A 188 13.36 -14.85 -5.24
CA LEU A 188 14.27 -14.72 -4.10
C LEU A 188 13.50 -14.33 -2.84
N GLU A 189 14.02 -14.74 -1.70
CA GLU A 189 13.66 -14.21 -0.40
C GLU A 189 14.83 -13.31 0.08
N PRO A 190 14.61 -11.98 0.18
CA PRO A 190 15.68 -11.07 0.55
C PRO A 190 16.05 -11.22 2.02
N HIS A 191 17.35 -11.26 2.32
CA HIS A 191 17.85 -11.26 3.68
C HIS A 191 18.16 -9.81 4.09
N LEU A 192 17.41 -9.30 5.04
CA LEU A 192 17.69 -8.00 5.66
C LEU A 192 18.74 -8.20 6.77
N SER A 193 20.01 -8.07 6.42
CA SER A 193 21.08 -8.05 7.43
C SER A 193 21.05 -6.72 8.19
N ASP A 194 21.20 -6.79 9.52
CA ASP A 194 21.27 -5.62 10.42
C ASP A 194 22.63 -4.89 10.35
N GLU A 195 23.60 -5.42 9.63
CA GLU A 195 24.94 -4.85 9.52
C GLU A 195 24.95 -3.65 8.56
N GLY A 196 25.45 -2.52 9.11
CA GLY A 196 25.51 -1.19 8.55
C GLY A 196 25.75 -1.12 7.05
N GLY A 197 24.73 -0.75 6.32
CA GLY A 197 24.80 -0.55 4.88
C GLY A 197 25.40 0.78 4.51
N THR A 198 26.08 0.80 3.41
CA THR A 198 26.49 1.97 2.62
C THR A 198 25.43 3.07 2.59
N PRO A 199 25.85 4.35 2.56
CA PRO A 199 24.90 5.46 2.45
C PRO A 199 23.93 5.27 1.30
N VAL A 200 22.66 5.60 1.55
CA VAL A 200 21.57 5.55 0.58
C VAL A 200 21.95 6.41 -0.64
N GLU A 201 22.36 5.78 -1.72
CA GLU A 201 22.42 6.47 -3.00
C GLU A 201 20.99 6.64 -3.53
N THR A 202 20.53 7.87 -3.66
CA THR A 202 19.16 8.26 -3.99
C THR A 202 18.77 8.00 -5.45
N HIS A 203 19.57 7.30 -6.24
CA HIS A 203 19.42 7.18 -7.68
C HIS A 203 19.04 5.78 -8.22
N GLY A 204 18.66 4.84 -7.35
CA GLY A 204 18.13 3.56 -7.77
C GLY A 204 17.14 3.04 -6.75
N MET A 205 15.93 2.66 -7.17
CA MET A 205 14.97 2.05 -6.27
C MET A 205 15.32 0.58 -6.05
N ASP A 206 16.19 0.32 -5.06
CA ASP A 206 16.54 -1.02 -4.62
C ASP A 206 15.47 -1.51 -3.62
N PRO A 207 14.82 -2.67 -3.85
CA PRO A 207 13.88 -3.28 -2.90
C PRO A 207 14.41 -3.36 -1.46
N VAL A 208 15.70 -3.60 -1.28
CA VAL A 208 16.33 -3.68 0.05
C VAL A 208 16.31 -2.34 0.76
N GLN A 209 16.56 -1.24 0.04
CA GLN A 209 16.50 0.11 0.61
C GLN A 209 15.07 0.49 1.00
N VAL A 210 14.09 0.17 0.16
CA VAL A 210 12.67 0.38 0.47
C VAL A 210 12.27 -0.41 1.72
N LEU A 211 12.69 -1.66 1.85
CA LEU A 211 12.40 -2.49 3.03
C LEU A 211 13.05 -1.94 4.30
N ARG A 212 14.28 -1.41 4.21
CA ARG A 212 14.93 -0.73 5.35
C ARG A 212 14.14 0.50 5.78
N LEU A 213 13.76 1.35 4.82
CA LEU A 213 12.95 2.52 5.09
C LEU A 213 11.59 2.14 5.70
N ALA A 214 10.91 1.15 5.13
CA ALA A 214 9.64 0.66 5.67
C ALA A 214 9.78 0.15 7.12
N ARG A 215 10.89 -0.52 7.44
CA ARG A 215 11.20 -0.99 8.80
C ARG A 215 11.42 0.17 9.77
N GLU A 216 12.09 1.25 9.34
CA GLU A 216 12.26 2.48 10.13
C GLU A 216 10.92 3.20 10.36
N LEU A 217 10.01 3.16 9.40
CA LEU A 217 8.67 3.73 9.51
C LEU A 217 7.72 2.93 10.41
N GLY A 218 8.06 1.68 10.78
CA GLY A 218 7.29 0.87 11.72
C GLY A 218 7.24 -0.61 11.42
N ARG A 219 6.88 -1.02 10.22
CA ARG A 219 6.72 -2.45 9.89
C ARG A 219 7.07 -2.79 8.46
N ILE A 220 7.34 -4.07 8.24
CA ILE A 220 7.36 -4.71 6.93
C ILE A 220 6.42 -5.91 6.96
N PRO A 221 5.86 -6.34 5.83
CA PRO A 221 5.11 -7.58 5.75
C PRO A 221 5.95 -8.77 6.24
N PRO A 222 5.35 -9.75 6.93
CA PRO A 222 6.10 -10.90 7.48
C PRO A 222 6.71 -11.80 6.40
N ARG A 223 6.15 -11.78 5.19
CA ARG A 223 6.67 -12.54 4.05
C ARG A 223 7.03 -11.57 2.91
N VAL A 224 8.29 -11.60 2.49
CA VAL A 224 8.81 -10.75 1.41
C VAL A 224 9.46 -11.62 0.37
N LEU A 225 9.05 -11.49 -0.89
CA LEU A 225 9.65 -12.14 -2.04
C LEU A 225 10.02 -11.09 -3.11
N VAL A 226 11.01 -11.41 -3.92
CA VAL A 226 11.42 -10.60 -5.08
C VAL A 226 11.50 -11.51 -6.29
N LEU A 227 10.74 -11.21 -7.34
CA LEU A 227 10.90 -11.79 -8.66
C LEU A 227 11.80 -10.87 -9.47
N CYS A 228 13.03 -11.33 -9.69
CA CYS A 228 14.04 -10.62 -10.48
C CYS A 228 14.07 -11.12 -11.91
N CYS A 229 14.25 -10.20 -12.87
CA CYS A 229 14.65 -10.52 -14.24
C CYS A 229 16.08 -10.05 -14.47
N GLU A 230 16.92 -10.92 -15.07
CA GLU A 230 18.27 -10.52 -15.47
C GLU A 230 18.21 -9.54 -16.65
N PRO A 231 18.70 -8.28 -16.51
CA PRO A 231 18.71 -7.31 -17.60
C PRO A 231 19.82 -7.61 -18.62
N SER A 232 19.64 -7.20 -19.86
CA SER A 232 20.70 -7.24 -20.90
C SER A 232 21.77 -6.20 -20.66
N ALA A 233 21.37 -5.05 -20.13
CA ALA A 233 22.27 -3.94 -19.77
C ALA A 233 21.68 -3.19 -18.57
N VAL A 234 22.57 -2.70 -17.71
CA VAL A 234 22.20 -1.85 -16.57
C VAL A 234 22.55 -0.43 -16.92
N LEU A 235 21.52 0.40 -17.10
CA LEU A 235 21.65 1.84 -17.26
C LEU A 235 21.57 2.51 -15.89
N ARG A 236 22.38 3.55 -15.69
CA ARG A 236 22.50 4.27 -14.42
C ARG A 236 21.79 5.64 -14.43
N GLY A 237 21.23 6.04 -15.60
CA GLY A 237 20.60 7.33 -15.76
C GLY A 237 21.59 8.49 -15.71
N THR A 238 22.84 8.25 -16.11
CA THR A 238 23.86 9.32 -16.18
C THR A 238 23.56 10.24 -17.36
N PRO A 239 24.00 11.53 -17.33
CA PRO A 239 23.75 12.49 -18.42
C PRO A 239 24.26 12.06 -19.79
N ASP A 240 25.22 11.13 -19.83
CA ASP A 240 25.84 10.62 -21.04
C ASP A 240 25.16 9.36 -21.60
N GLU A 241 24.16 8.81 -20.88
CA GLU A 241 23.39 7.66 -21.33
C GLU A 241 22.14 8.09 -22.08
N ASP A 242 21.84 7.40 -23.19
CA ASP A 242 20.62 7.61 -23.95
C ASP A 242 19.41 7.06 -23.18
N VAL A 243 18.28 7.76 -23.27
CA VAL A 243 16.99 7.27 -22.75
C VAL A 243 16.55 6.08 -23.60
N LEU A 244 16.35 4.93 -22.99
CA LEU A 244 15.81 3.73 -23.62
C LEU A 244 14.44 3.42 -23.01
N VAL A 245 13.39 3.54 -23.82
CA VAL A 245 12.00 3.29 -23.37
C VAL A 245 11.58 1.83 -23.56
N GLU A 246 12.28 1.09 -24.43
CA GLU A 246 11.94 -0.28 -24.76
C GLU A 246 12.76 -1.31 -23.99
N LEU A 247 12.11 -2.36 -23.53
CA LEU A 247 12.80 -3.55 -23.00
C LEU A 247 13.59 -4.23 -24.13
N SER A 248 14.76 -4.77 -23.79
CA SER A 248 15.51 -5.64 -24.70
C SER A 248 14.71 -6.87 -25.11
N ALA A 249 15.03 -7.50 -26.21
CA ALA A 249 14.27 -8.64 -26.72
C ALA A 249 14.21 -9.83 -25.72
N PRO A 250 15.28 -10.23 -25.02
CA PRO A 250 15.21 -11.28 -24.02
C PRO A 250 14.27 -10.92 -22.83
N VAL A 251 14.41 -9.71 -22.31
CA VAL A 251 13.62 -9.25 -21.15
C VAL A 251 12.16 -9.07 -21.52
N ARG A 252 11.86 -8.52 -22.69
CA ARG A 252 10.49 -8.41 -23.21
C ARG A 252 9.82 -9.79 -23.37
N THR A 253 10.56 -10.81 -23.82
CA THR A 253 10.05 -12.19 -23.92
C THR A 253 9.75 -12.76 -22.54
N ALA A 254 10.54 -12.42 -21.52
CA ALA A 254 10.37 -12.90 -20.16
C ALA A 254 9.13 -12.32 -19.46
N VAL A 255 8.57 -11.18 -19.93
CA VAL A 255 7.39 -10.55 -19.30
C VAL A 255 6.19 -11.49 -19.18
N ASP A 256 5.90 -12.28 -20.24
CA ASP A 256 4.77 -13.19 -20.24
C ASP A 256 4.97 -14.37 -19.25
N ASP A 257 6.20 -14.86 -19.14
CA ASP A 257 6.54 -15.89 -18.17
C ASP A 257 6.49 -15.34 -16.74
N ALA A 258 7.02 -14.13 -16.52
CA ALA A 258 6.95 -13.44 -15.26
C ALA A 258 5.51 -13.18 -14.81
N THR A 259 4.64 -12.76 -15.73
CA THR A 259 3.21 -12.53 -15.43
C THR A 259 2.56 -13.81 -14.91
N ARG A 260 2.81 -14.98 -15.55
CA ARG A 260 2.30 -16.27 -15.07
C ARG A 260 2.89 -16.64 -13.71
N MET A 261 4.17 -16.40 -13.52
CA MET A 261 4.88 -16.70 -12.27
C MET A 261 4.35 -15.84 -11.12
N VAL A 262 4.09 -14.54 -11.35
CA VAL A 262 3.48 -13.64 -10.36
C VAL A 262 2.11 -14.17 -9.92
N VAL A 263 1.24 -14.60 -10.85
CA VAL A 263 -0.08 -15.14 -10.52
C VAL A 263 0.05 -16.40 -9.64
N SER A 264 0.96 -17.31 -9.99
CA SER A 264 1.18 -18.53 -9.20
C SER A 264 1.71 -18.22 -7.81
N VAL A 265 2.75 -17.39 -7.71
CA VAL A 265 3.35 -16.99 -6.42
C VAL A 265 2.36 -16.23 -5.55
N ALA A 266 1.56 -15.33 -6.13
CA ALA A 266 0.53 -14.60 -5.39
C ALA A 266 -0.55 -15.56 -4.83
N ALA A 267 -0.91 -16.60 -5.58
CA ALA A 267 -1.85 -17.62 -5.10
C ALA A 267 -1.27 -18.42 -3.91
N ASP A 268 -0.01 -18.82 -4.00
CA ASP A 268 0.68 -19.52 -2.91
C ASP A 268 0.76 -18.64 -1.66
N LEU A 269 1.13 -17.35 -1.81
CA LEU A 269 1.21 -16.41 -0.70
C LEU A 269 -0.14 -16.18 -0.01
N VAL A 270 -1.24 -16.11 -0.77
CA VAL A 270 -2.60 -16.00 -0.20
C VAL A 270 -2.97 -17.27 0.56
N ALA A 271 -2.66 -18.46 0.02
CA ALA A 271 -2.93 -19.73 0.66
C ALA A 271 -2.16 -19.89 1.99
N ASP A 272 -0.83 -19.66 1.95
CA ASP A 272 0.05 -19.76 3.12
C ASP A 272 -0.41 -18.82 4.26
N ALA A 273 -0.75 -17.58 3.93
CA ALA A 273 -1.19 -16.61 4.91
C ALA A 273 -2.59 -16.95 5.47
N GLY A 274 -3.46 -17.57 4.68
CA GLY A 274 -4.76 -18.10 5.14
C GLY A 274 -4.61 -19.27 6.11
N GLU A 275 -3.61 -20.13 5.91
CA GLU A 275 -3.31 -21.24 6.83
C GLU A 275 -2.71 -20.75 8.14
N ALA A 276 -1.75 -19.81 8.09
CA ALA A 276 -1.15 -19.21 9.28
C ALA A 276 -2.18 -18.52 10.19
N GLY A 277 -3.21 -17.90 9.61
CA GLY A 277 -4.31 -17.30 10.36
C GLY A 277 -5.21 -18.31 11.09
N ARG A 278 -5.29 -19.55 10.61
CA ARG A 278 -6.12 -20.62 11.21
C ARG A 278 -5.41 -21.33 12.35
N ASP A 279 -4.10 -21.51 12.29
CA ASP A 279 -3.31 -22.20 13.33
C ASP A 279 -3.11 -21.33 14.61
N GLY A 280 -3.32 -20.01 14.51
CA GLY A 280 -3.21 -19.06 15.63
C GLY A 280 -4.42 -19.05 16.60
N ARG A 281 -5.41 -19.91 16.50
CA ARG A 281 -6.48 -20.03 17.51
C ARG A 281 -5.91 -20.68 18.77
N PRO A 282 -6.01 -20.05 19.96
CA PRO A 282 -5.61 -20.68 21.21
C PRO A 282 -6.46 -21.95 21.38
N GLY A 283 -5.76 -23.10 21.38
CA GLY A 283 -6.38 -24.40 21.66
C GLY A 283 -7.14 -24.33 22.97
N GLU A 284 -8.39 -24.82 22.96
CA GLU A 284 -9.18 -25.08 24.18
C GLU A 284 -8.32 -25.88 25.17
N ILE A 285 -8.08 -25.29 26.33
CA ILE A 285 -7.47 -26.00 27.47
C ILE A 285 -8.45 -27.09 27.86
N PRO A 286 -8.10 -28.40 27.87
CA PRO A 286 -9.01 -29.42 28.34
C PRO A 286 -9.27 -29.20 29.83
N GLU A 287 -10.53 -29.02 30.22
CA GLU A 287 -10.95 -29.05 31.64
C GLU A 287 -10.50 -30.35 32.31
N GLU A 288 -9.52 -30.26 33.20
CA GLU A 288 -9.18 -31.35 34.12
C GLU A 288 -10.39 -31.64 34.98
N LYS A 289 -11.09 -32.75 34.69
CA LYS A 289 -12.10 -33.33 35.59
C LYS A 289 -11.40 -33.77 36.87
N GLY A 290 -11.53 -32.96 37.90
CA GLY A 290 -11.15 -33.29 39.26
C GLY A 290 -11.79 -34.58 39.71
N SER A 291 -10.98 -35.64 39.82
CA SER A 291 -11.38 -36.89 40.50
C SER A 291 -11.23 -36.73 41.99
N ALA A 292 -12.33 -36.44 42.65
CA ALA A 292 -12.41 -36.65 44.09
C ALA A 292 -12.35 -38.14 44.40
N ARG A 293 -11.33 -38.57 45.11
CA ARG A 293 -11.36 -39.83 45.88
C ARG A 293 -11.01 -39.56 47.35
N ARG A 294 -11.83 -40.12 48.18
CA ARG A 294 -11.82 -40.17 49.63
C ARG A 294 -10.50 -40.64 50.23
#